data_d335193e44e4931a55e94403cc123ab2
#
_entry.id   d335193e44e4931a55e94403cc123ab2
#
_cell.length_a   1.000
_cell.length_b   1.000
_cell.length_c   1.000
_cell.angle_alpha   90.00
_cell.angle_beta   90.00
_cell.angle_gamma   90.00
#
_symmetry.space_group_name_H-M   'P 1'
#
loop_
_entity.id
_entity.type
_entity.pdbx_description
1 polymer ?
#
loop_
_entity_poly.entity_id
_entity_poly.type
_entity_poly.pdbx_seq_one_letter_code
_entity_poly.pdbx_strand_id
1 'polypeptide(L)'
;MINIGIDVGKFKHCATVLDDSTGEVLIKPFFLTNNRKGFDLLYSKTKQFIHRKHSVGMEDTGHYMINLTNYLLDKKFTVKYINPRATCLRRKGLGISAKNDRKDALLIAEMLSEKRFWRSISVRSIENSKFRDITRLYHQLQEQQNQDMNRLQRALDIVFPEANSLSWTRYSKAYMKFLSTYPSASSIALEDIRILRKALKTEGRGRQCKVTAEEIRELAKNSVGEDIISIDLEVTSIIAIINTREEQIRMLEKKIEEFSHKLNSPIISIPGISHISGMTILAEIGDINQFQNTGNLISFAGMDPLVYQSGKYDAAHMPISKHGSRYMRKALYQAVFTVCKYSPTFHDYYTKKRNQGKSHRCAQGHCARKLLRVIYKLLSTNSLYDQNHIQ
;
A
#
# COMPACT_ATOMS: atom_id res chain seq x y z
N MET A 1 -4.92 7.48 -36.20
CA MET A 1 -5.53 7.59 -34.85
C MET A 1 -5.05 8.88 -34.22
N ILE A 2 -5.88 9.60 -33.45
CA ILE A 2 -5.48 10.87 -32.83
C ILE A 2 -4.90 10.61 -31.46
N ASN A 3 -3.67 11.00 -31.22
CA ASN A 3 -2.95 10.88 -29.96
C ASN A 3 -2.77 12.26 -29.32
N ILE A 4 -3.28 12.45 -28.12
CA ILE A 4 -3.14 13.66 -27.33
C ILE A 4 -2.17 13.36 -26.19
N GLY A 5 -0.96 13.89 -26.28
CA GLY A 5 0.06 13.72 -25.25
C GLY A 5 0.03 14.89 -24.26
N ILE A 6 0.05 14.60 -22.97
CA ILE A 6 0.02 15.61 -21.91
C ILE A 6 1.16 15.34 -20.92
N ASP A 7 2.11 16.25 -20.85
CA ASP A 7 3.07 16.31 -19.74
C ASP A 7 2.44 17.06 -18.57
N VAL A 8 2.37 16.39 -17.41
CA VAL A 8 1.61 16.83 -16.26
C VAL A 8 2.53 17.47 -15.22
N GLY A 9 2.29 18.74 -14.90
CA GLY A 9 3.00 19.47 -13.86
C GLY A 9 2.09 19.98 -12.75
N LYS A 10 2.67 20.45 -11.67
CA LYS A 10 1.96 20.96 -10.48
C LYS A 10 1.07 22.16 -10.79
N PHE A 11 1.58 23.13 -11.51
CA PHE A 11 0.89 24.42 -11.77
C PHE A 11 0.36 24.52 -13.18
N LYS A 12 1.05 23.91 -14.13
CA LYS A 12 0.71 23.91 -15.55
C LYS A 12 1.01 22.56 -16.17
N HIS A 13 0.27 22.23 -17.22
CA HIS A 13 0.49 21.07 -18.07
C HIS A 13 0.89 21.54 -19.47
N CYS A 14 1.56 20.68 -20.22
CA CYS A 14 1.83 20.91 -21.63
C CYS A 14 1.12 19.83 -22.44
N ALA A 15 0.32 20.22 -23.43
CA ALA A 15 -0.42 19.28 -24.26
C ALA A 15 -0.12 19.49 -25.76
N THR A 16 -0.15 18.42 -26.54
CA THR A 16 -0.01 18.40 -27.99
C THR A 16 -0.94 17.36 -28.61
N VAL A 17 -1.24 17.51 -29.89
CA VAL A 17 -2.06 16.56 -30.64
C VAL A 17 -1.30 16.07 -31.86
N LEU A 18 -1.19 14.76 -32.01
CA LEU A 18 -0.49 14.07 -33.09
C LEU A 18 -1.46 13.19 -33.87
N ASP A 19 -1.42 13.20 -35.17
CA ASP A 19 -2.04 12.13 -35.95
C ASP A 19 -1.04 10.98 -36.13
N ASP A 20 -1.34 9.87 -35.50
CA ASP A 20 -0.51 8.65 -35.47
C ASP A 20 -0.32 8.02 -36.87
N SER A 21 -1.26 8.25 -37.79
CA SER A 21 -1.22 7.67 -39.14
C SER A 21 -0.27 8.42 -40.08
N THR A 22 -0.13 9.72 -39.89
CA THR A 22 0.73 10.58 -40.73
C THR A 22 2.00 11.05 -40.03
N GLY A 23 2.05 10.95 -38.68
CA GLY A 23 3.09 11.55 -37.85
C GLY A 23 3.00 13.08 -37.75
N GLU A 24 1.90 13.68 -38.26
CA GLU A 24 1.72 15.13 -38.29
C GLU A 24 1.28 15.67 -36.92
N VAL A 25 1.90 16.77 -36.49
CA VAL A 25 1.51 17.51 -35.28
C VAL A 25 0.33 18.42 -35.62
N LEU A 26 -0.89 17.97 -35.34
CA LEU A 26 -2.13 18.72 -35.64
C LEU A 26 -2.30 19.96 -34.75
N ILE A 27 -1.87 19.87 -33.49
CA ILE A 27 -1.83 21.01 -32.57
C ILE A 27 -0.45 21.04 -31.92
N LYS A 28 0.29 22.12 -32.18
CA LYS A 28 1.62 22.36 -31.58
C LYS A 28 1.53 22.39 -30.05
N PRO A 29 2.59 22.00 -29.32
CA PRO A 29 2.61 22.01 -27.88
C PRO A 29 2.19 23.35 -27.28
N PHE A 30 1.18 23.35 -26.42
CA PHE A 30 0.64 24.51 -25.72
C PHE A 30 0.51 24.23 -24.22
N PHE A 31 0.59 25.31 -23.43
CA PHE A 31 0.45 25.23 -21.99
C PHE A 31 -0.98 25.50 -21.56
N LEU A 32 -1.40 24.80 -20.50
CA LEU A 32 -2.65 25.00 -19.79
C LEU A 32 -2.39 24.98 -18.28
N THR A 33 -3.13 25.77 -17.53
CA THR A 33 -3.06 25.84 -16.08
C THR A 33 -3.76 24.63 -15.44
N ASN A 34 -3.26 24.17 -14.29
CA ASN A 34 -3.90 23.08 -13.53
C ASN A 34 -5.13 23.61 -12.76
N ASN A 35 -6.16 24.05 -13.50
CA ASN A 35 -7.43 24.54 -12.99
C ASN A 35 -8.53 24.41 -14.05
N ARG A 36 -9.77 24.75 -13.70
CA ARG A 36 -10.93 24.62 -14.60
C ARG A 36 -10.73 25.34 -15.92
N LYS A 37 -10.23 26.58 -15.90
CA LYS A 37 -9.98 27.36 -17.12
C LYS A 37 -8.99 26.68 -18.08
N GLY A 38 -7.90 26.11 -17.53
CA GLY A 38 -6.94 25.36 -18.32
C GLY A 38 -7.51 24.06 -18.89
N PHE A 39 -8.33 23.35 -18.13
CA PHE A 39 -8.99 22.13 -18.60
C PHE A 39 -10.03 22.43 -19.69
N ASP A 40 -10.79 23.52 -19.54
CA ASP A 40 -11.74 23.97 -20.58
C ASP A 40 -11.00 24.43 -21.85
N LEU A 41 -9.82 25.04 -21.74
CA LEU A 41 -8.95 25.37 -22.88
C LEU A 41 -8.50 24.08 -23.60
N LEU A 42 -8.06 23.05 -22.87
CA LEU A 42 -7.71 21.76 -23.47
C LEU A 42 -8.91 21.19 -24.22
N TYR A 43 -10.07 21.15 -23.57
CA TYR A 43 -11.30 20.63 -24.16
C TYR A 43 -11.69 21.40 -25.43
N SER A 44 -11.68 22.72 -25.41
CA SER A 44 -12.03 23.54 -26.58
C SER A 44 -11.16 23.26 -27.80
N LYS A 45 -9.86 23.02 -27.57
CA LYS A 45 -8.90 22.69 -28.64
C LYS A 45 -9.00 21.25 -29.14
N THR A 46 -9.47 20.32 -28.30
CA THR A 46 -9.42 18.88 -28.61
C THR A 46 -10.79 18.23 -28.84
N LYS A 47 -11.90 18.91 -28.49
CA LYS A 47 -13.28 18.38 -28.62
C LYS A 47 -13.62 17.87 -30.02
N GLN A 48 -13.08 18.47 -31.08
CA GLN A 48 -13.28 18.04 -32.47
C GLN A 48 -12.78 16.61 -32.75
N PHE A 49 -11.89 16.08 -31.93
CA PHE A 49 -11.32 14.74 -32.10
C PHE A 49 -12.07 13.66 -31.32
N ILE A 50 -13.05 14.00 -30.46
CA ILE A 50 -13.76 13.03 -29.62
C ILE A 50 -14.50 11.96 -30.46
N HIS A 51 -15.07 12.37 -31.59
CA HIS A 51 -15.79 11.46 -32.49
C HIS A 51 -14.88 10.60 -33.36
N ARG A 52 -13.55 10.89 -33.37
CA ARG A 52 -12.56 10.09 -34.07
C ARG A 52 -11.94 9.07 -33.09
N LYS A 53 -11.34 8.00 -33.60
CA LYS A 53 -10.55 7.10 -32.76
C LYS A 53 -9.39 7.88 -32.16
N HIS A 54 -9.43 8.12 -30.83
CA HIS A 54 -8.47 8.96 -30.13
C HIS A 54 -7.96 8.31 -28.84
N SER A 55 -6.84 8.81 -28.33
CA SER A 55 -6.30 8.47 -27.01
C SER A 55 -5.64 9.69 -26.38
N VAL A 56 -5.86 9.90 -25.09
CA VAL A 56 -5.17 10.92 -24.29
C VAL A 56 -4.18 10.21 -23.38
N GLY A 57 -2.89 10.52 -23.51
CA GLY A 57 -1.82 9.95 -22.71
C GLY A 57 -1.25 10.92 -21.69
N MET A 58 -0.97 10.41 -20.50
CA MET A 58 -0.27 11.10 -19.43
C MET A 58 0.69 10.15 -18.73
N GLU A 59 1.80 10.66 -18.17
CA GLU A 59 2.63 9.85 -17.30
C GLU A 59 1.91 9.55 -15.98
N ASP A 60 2.07 8.32 -15.46
CA ASP A 60 1.56 7.89 -14.13
C ASP A 60 2.47 8.45 -13.01
N THR A 61 2.55 9.77 -12.90
CA THR A 61 3.42 10.50 -11.97
C THR A 61 2.63 11.17 -10.85
N GLY A 62 2.39 10.44 -9.77
CA GLY A 62 1.84 11.00 -8.53
C GLY A 62 0.37 11.44 -8.63
N HIS A 63 0.03 12.63 -8.08
CA HIS A 63 -1.36 13.05 -7.87
C HIS A 63 -1.84 14.20 -8.79
N TYR A 64 -0.93 14.88 -9.47
CA TYR A 64 -1.29 16.06 -10.29
C TYR A 64 -2.20 15.74 -11.49
N MET A 65 -2.15 14.51 -11.98
CA MET A 65 -2.98 14.06 -13.11
C MET A 65 -4.42 13.72 -12.73
N ILE A 66 -4.74 13.47 -11.45
CA ILE A 66 -6.03 12.92 -11.01
C ILE A 66 -7.20 13.80 -11.44
N ASN A 67 -7.12 15.10 -11.16
CA ASN A 67 -8.20 16.04 -11.48
C ASN A 67 -8.41 16.18 -12.99
N LEU A 68 -7.32 16.24 -13.76
CA LEU A 68 -7.37 16.29 -15.22
C LEU A 68 -7.95 15.00 -15.81
N THR A 69 -7.56 13.83 -15.27
CA THR A 69 -8.11 12.54 -15.69
C THR A 69 -9.62 12.45 -15.48
N ASN A 70 -10.10 12.84 -14.29
CA ASN A 70 -11.54 12.85 -13.99
C ASN A 70 -12.28 13.76 -14.99
N TYR A 71 -11.76 14.96 -15.22
CA TYR A 71 -12.35 15.91 -16.17
C TYR A 71 -12.40 15.33 -17.60
N LEU A 72 -11.33 14.69 -18.06
CA LEU A 72 -11.27 14.11 -19.41
C LEU A 72 -12.23 12.92 -19.58
N LEU A 73 -12.35 12.06 -18.56
CA LEU A 73 -13.29 10.93 -18.59
C LEU A 73 -14.74 11.40 -18.57
N ASP A 74 -15.07 12.45 -17.81
CA ASP A 74 -16.39 13.09 -17.82
C ASP A 74 -16.73 13.65 -19.21
N LYS A 75 -15.72 14.14 -19.93
CA LYS A 75 -15.83 14.61 -21.32
C LYS A 75 -15.72 13.49 -22.36
N LYS A 76 -15.77 12.21 -21.96
CA LYS A 76 -15.76 11.01 -22.83
C LYS A 76 -14.48 10.80 -23.61
N PHE A 77 -13.34 11.33 -23.14
CA PHE A 77 -12.04 10.98 -23.71
C PHE A 77 -11.58 9.59 -23.26
N THR A 78 -10.89 8.90 -24.17
CA THR A 78 -10.17 7.65 -23.85
C THR A 78 -8.82 7.98 -23.22
N VAL A 79 -8.70 7.82 -21.89
CA VAL A 79 -7.49 8.16 -21.15
C VAL A 79 -6.60 6.95 -20.94
N LYS A 80 -5.29 7.15 -21.10
CA LYS A 80 -4.25 6.14 -20.93
C LYS A 80 -3.12 6.67 -20.06
N TYR A 81 -2.60 5.84 -19.17
CA TYR A 81 -1.41 6.18 -18.38
C TYR A 81 -0.18 5.45 -18.92
N ILE A 82 0.89 6.20 -19.06
CA ILE A 82 2.20 5.72 -19.51
C ILE A 82 3.10 5.54 -18.28
N ASN A 83 3.84 4.43 -18.24
CA ASN A 83 4.77 4.17 -17.15
C ASN A 83 5.95 5.18 -17.23
N PRO A 84 6.24 5.95 -16.16
CA PRO A 84 7.34 6.93 -16.14
C PRO A 84 8.70 6.32 -16.45
N ARG A 85 8.92 5.06 -16.09
CA ARG A 85 10.15 4.34 -16.43
C ARG A 85 10.27 4.12 -17.94
N ALA A 86 9.17 3.81 -18.62
CA ALA A 86 9.16 3.64 -20.06
C ALA A 86 9.47 4.94 -20.79
N THR A 87 8.88 6.06 -20.35
CA THR A 87 9.17 7.41 -20.89
C THR A 87 10.64 7.76 -20.69
N CYS A 88 11.19 7.52 -19.50
CA CYS A 88 12.61 7.77 -19.21
C CYS A 88 13.53 6.93 -20.11
N LEU A 89 13.26 5.64 -20.30
CA LEU A 89 14.04 4.75 -21.16
C LEU A 89 13.92 5.16 -22.64
N ARG A 90 12.72 5.52 -23.09
CA ARG A 90 12.50 5.99 -24.47
C ARG A 90 13.27 7.28 -24.75
N ARG A 91 13.24 8.24 -23.81
CA ARG A 91 14.03 9.49 -23.92
C ARG A 91 15.52 9.21 -24.04
N LYS A 92 16.06 8.33 -23.20
CA LYS A 92 17.47 7.91 -23.25
C LYS A 92 17.82 7.23 -24.56
N GLY A 93 16.97 6.32 -25.03
CA GLY A 93 17.17 5.60 -26.32
C GLY A 93 17.16 6.51 -27.54
N LEU A 94 16.45 7.66 -27.48
CA LEU A 94 16.43 8.67 -28.52
C LEU A 94 17.56 9.72 -28.38
N GLY A 95 18.44 9.57 -27.38
CA GLY A 95 19.53 10.54 -27.15
C GLY A 95 19.04 11.94 -26.70
N ILE A 96 17.78 12.05 -26.24
CA ILE A 96 17.22 13.34 -25.80
C ILE A 96 17.74 13.65 -24.40
N SER A 97 18.76 14.48 -24.30
CA SER A 97 19.36 14.89 -23.02
C SER A 97 18.61 16.05 -22.34
N ALA A 98 18.01 16.96 -23.11
CA ALA A 98 17.32 18.13 -22.59
C ALA A 98 15.86 17.77 -22.20
N LYS A 99 15.53 17.92 -20.91
CA LYS A 99 14.16 17.84 -20.40
C LYS A 99 13.39 19.12 -20.76
N ASN A 100 12.29 18.98 -21.50
CA ASN A 100 11.44 20.11 -21.91
C ASN A 100 9.99 19.63 -22.01
N ASP A 101 9.07 20.26 -21.27
CA ASP A 101 7.66 19.93 -21.20
C ASP A 101 7.01 19.76 -22.61
N ARG A 102 7.42 20.55 -23.58
CA ARG A 102 6.92 20.46 -24.97
C ARG A 102 7.37 19.17 -25.67
N LYS A 103 8.64 18.80 -25.50
CA LYS A 103 9.19 17.55 -26.05
C LYS A 103 8.63 16.34 -25.32
N ASP A 104 8.43 16.45 -24.01
CA ASP A 104 7.87 15.38 -23.19
C ASP A 104 6.39 15.13 -23.56
N ALA A 105 5.57 16.17 -23.79
CA ALA A 105 4.22 16.02 -24.30
C ALA A 105 4.18 15.33 -25.68
N LEU A 106 5.09 15.68 -26.59
CA LEU A 106 5.18 15.02 -27.92
C LEU A 106 5.59 13.55 -27.78
N LEU A 107 6.62 13.25 -26.98
CA LEU A 107 7.07 11.89 -26.70
C LEU A 107 5.93 11.03 -26.13
N ILE A 108 5.12 11.57 -25.21
CA ILE A 108 3.95 10.92 -24.67
C ILE A 108 2.93 10.62 -25.77
N ALA A 109 2.68 11.56 -26.70
CA ALA A 109 1.76 11.35 -27.82
C ALA A 109 2.23 10.24 -28.76
N GLU A 110 3.53 10.19 -29.07
CA GLU A 110 4.14 9.13 -29.88
C GLU A 110 4.07 7.76 -29.21
N MET A 111 4.31 7.67 -27.91
CA MET A 111 4.26 6.40 -27.17
C MET A 111 2.85 5.79 -27.08
N LEU A 112 1.80 6.54 -27.35
CA LEU A 112 0.43 6.03 -27.38
C LEU A 112 0.16 5.06 -28.54
N SER A 113 0.97 5.08 -29.60
CA SER A 113 0.91 4.13 -30.72
C SER A 113 1.26 2.71 -30.29
N GLU A 114 2.12 2.54 -29.27
CA GLU A 114 2.62 1.25 -28.83
C GLU A 114 1.94 0.78 -27.53
N LYS A 115 1.04 -0.22 -27.63
CA LYS A 115 0.24 -0.76 -26.51
C LYS A 115 1.07 -1.20 -25.28
N ARG A 116 2.33 -1.60 -25.49
CA ARG A 116 3.23 -2.05 -24.42
C ARG A 116 3.61 -0.96 -23.40
N PHE A 117 3.45 0.32 -23.75
CA PHE A 117 3.87 1.43 -22.91
C PHE A 117 2.77 2.02 -22.04
N TRP A 118 1.49 1.70 -22.29
CA TRP A 118 0.38 2.34 -21.62
C TRP A 118 -0.67 1.33 -21.11
N ARG A 119 -1.43 1.79 -20.13
CA ARG A 119 -2.65 1.11 -19.64
C ARG A 119 -3.86 2.04 -19.79
N SER A 120 -4.99 1.47 -20.17
CA SER A 120 -6.25 2.22 -20.21
C SER A 120 -6.76 2.54 -18.82
N ILE A 121 -7.34 3.71 -18.66
CA ILE A 121 -7.99 4.15 -17.42
C ILE A 121 -9.49 4.24 -17.67
N SER A 122 -10.25 3.59 -16.80
CA SER A 122 -11.72 3.64 -16.78
C SER A 122 -12.23 4.32 -15.52
N VAL A 123 -13.50 4.69 -15.51
CA VAL A 123 -14.19 5.20 -14.31
C VAL A 123 -14.05 4.20 -13.16
N ARG A 124 -14.19 2.90 -13.44
CA ARG A 124 -13.99 1.82 -12.46
C ARG A 124 -12.55 1.78 -11.90
N SER A 125 -11.56 2.08 -12.72
CA SER A 125 -10.16 2.19 -12.28
C SER A 125 -9.97 3.34 -11.28
N ILE A 126 -10.70 4.45 -11.47
CA ILE A 126 -10.67 5.60 -10.55
C ILE A 126 -11.36 5.27 -9.23
N GLU A 127 -12.52 4.62 -9.27
CA GLU A 127 -13.20 4.18 -8.05
C GLU A 127 -12.31 3.26 -7.23
N ASN A 128 -11.67 2.29 -7.88
CA ASN A 128 -10.71 1.41 -7.23
C ASN A 128 -9.48 2.18 -6.69
N SER A 129 -9.06 3.27 -7.33
CA SER A 129 -7.96 4.10 -6.83
C SER A 129 -8.28 4.80 -5.51
N LYS A 130 -9.54 5.19 -5.28
CA LYS A 130 -9.99 5.76 -3.99
C LYS A 130 -9.83 4.75 -2.86
N PHE A 131 -10.16 3.48 -3.10
CA PHE A 131 -9.93 2.41 -2.11
C PHE A 131 -8.44 2.16 -1.87
N ARG A 132 -7.62 2.30 -2.90
CA ARG A 132 -6.16 2.17 -2.80
C ARG A 132 -5.56 3.22 -1.87
N ASP A 133 -6.02 4.46 -1.94
CA ASP A 133 -5.53 5.52 -1.08
C ASP A 133 -5.90 5.25 0.39
N ILE A 134 -7.13 4.79 0.66
CA ILE A 134 -7.58 4.42 2.00
C ILE A 134 -6.79 3.23 2.56
N THR A 135 -6.60 2.16 1.77
CA THR A 135 -5.85 0.98 2.23
C THR A 135 -4.36 1.29 2.42
N ARG A 136 -3.77 2.15 1.59
CA ARG A 136 -2.40 2.62 1.76
C ARG A 136 -2.24 3.48 3.01
N LEU A 137 -3.17 4.40 3.27
CA LEU A 137 -3.18 5.20 4.49
C LEU A 137 -3.24 4.30 5.74
N TYR A 138 -4.12 3.29 5.74
CA TYR A 138 -4.19 2.29 6.81
C TYR A 138 -2.82 1.63 7.07
N HIS A 139 -2.17 1.13 6.03
CA HIS A 139 -0.85 0.50 6.16
C HIS A 139 0.25 1.46 6.61
N GLN A 140 0.20 2.72 6.17
CA GLN A 140 1.14 3.76 6.60
C GLN A 140 0.98 4.06 8.09
N LEU A 141 -0.26 4.22 8.58
CA LEU A 141 -0.53 4.45 10.00
C LEU A 141 -0.07 3.27 10.85
N GLN A 142 -0.28 2.01 10.39
CA GLN A 142 0.25 0.84 11.08
C GLN A 142 1.79 0.82 11.14
N GLU A 143 2.47 1.16 10.05
CA GLU A 143 3.93 1.24 10.03
C GLU A 143 4.45 2.31 10.99
N GLN A 144 3.81 3.48 11.03
CA GLN A 144 4.14 4.55 11.97
C GLN A 144 3.87 4.15 13.42
N GLN A 145 2.76 3.46 13.70
CA GLN A 145 2.45 2.96 15.04
C GLN A 145 3.52 1.97 15.53
N ASN A 146 3.99 1.07 14.67
CA ASN A 146 5.09 0.16 15.02
C ASN A 146 6.40 0.91 15.31
N GLN A 147 6.68 1.99 14.56
CA GLN A 147 7.84 2.84 14.82
C GLN A 147 7.74 3.54 16.18
N ASP A 148 6.56 4.07 16.52
CA ASP A 148 6.34 4.71 17.81
C ASP A 148 6.40 3.71 18.97
N MET A 149 5.89 2.48 18.79
CA MET A 149 6.05 1.40 19.78
C MET A 149 7.54 1.08 20.03
N ASN A 150 8.36 1.04 18.98
CA ASN A 150 9.80 0.83 19.14
C ASN A 150 10.48 2.02 19.85
N ARG A 151 10.04 3.25 19.55
CA ARG A 151 10.54 4.46 20.26
C ARG A 151 10.14 4.46 21.73
N LEU A 152 8.90 4.08 22.03
CA LEU A 152 8.43 3.92 23.40
C LEU A 152 9.26 2.88 24.15
N GLN A 153 9.51 1.71 23.53
CA GLN A 153 10.36 0.68 24.15
C GLN A 153 11.76 1.22 24.47
N ARG A 154 12.39 1.94 23.51
CA ARG A 154 13.69 2.57 23.76
C ARG A 154 13.65 3.56 24.93
N ALA A 155 12.63 4.38 25.02
CA ALA A 155 12.48 5.35 26.11
C ALA A 155 12.32 4.63 27.46
N LEU A 156 11.50 3.57 27.53
CA LEU A 156 11.30 2.77 28.73
C LEU A 156 12.58 2.02 29.14
N ASP A 157 13.37 1.54 28.20
CA ASP A 157 14.67 0.89 28.49
C ASP A 157 15.68 1.86 29.16
N ILE A 158 15.46 3.17 29.04
CA ILE A 158 16.28 4.21 29.71
C ILE A 158 15.72 4.55 31.09
N VAL A 159 14.40 4.77 31.22
CA VAL A 159 13.81 5.29 32.47
C VAL A 159 13.24 4.21 33.39
N PHE A 160 12.95 3.01 32.88
CA PHE A 160 12.47 1.89 33.68
C PHE A 160 12.72 0.54 32.95
N PRO A 161 13.96 0.09 32.80
CA PRO A 161 14.31 -1.14 32.08
C PRO A 161 13.67 -2.40 32.69
N GLU A 162 13.46 -2.42 34.01
CA GLU A 162 12.83 -3.54 34.72
C GLU A 162 11.33 -3.71 34.37
N ALA A 163 10.70 -2.70 33.79
CA ALA A 163 9.32 -2.83 33.26
C ALA A 163 9.17 -4.00 32.29
N ASN A 164 10.25 -4.42 31.64
CA ASN A 164 10.28 -5.58 30.74
C ASN A 164 10.06 -6.91 31.47
N SER A 165 10.30 -7.00 32.77
CA SER A 165 10.10 -8.21 33.59
C SER A 165 8.69 -8.35 34.17
N LEU A 166 7.88 -7.28 34.12
CA LEU A 166 6.56 -7.25 34.68
C LEU A 166 5.62 -8.24 33.97
N SER A 167 4.85 -9.00 34.76
CA SER A 167 3.78 -9.90 34.29
C SER A 167 2.55 -9.09 33.83
N TRP A 168 2.76 -8.17 32.91
CA TRP A 168 1.73 -7.29 32.34
C TRP A 168 1.74 -7.36 30.81
N THR A 169 0.57 -7.43 30.21
CA THR A 169 0.47 -7.41 28.74
C THR A 169 0.93 -6.05 28.21
N ARG A 170 2.10 -6.04 27.59
CA ARG A 170 2.70 -4.82 27.02
C ARG A 170 1.77 -4.21 25.99
N TYR A 171 1.77 -2.89 25.93
CA TYR A 171 0.94 -2.10 25.01
C TYR A 171 -0.56 -2.32 25.15
N SER A 172 -1.02 -3.01 26.23
CA SER A 172 -2.45 -3.01 26.56
C SER A 172 -2.89 -1.60 26.96
N LYS A 173 -4.18 -1.30 26.77
CA LYS A 173 -4.71 0.03 27.15
C LYS A 173 -4.43 0.39 28.60
N ALA A 174 -4.54 -0.60 29.48
CA ALA A 174 -4.25 -0.44 30.90
C ALA A 174 -2.77 -0.10 31.13
N TYR A 175 -1.85 -0.84 30.48
CA TYR A 175 -0.41 -0.57 30.58
C TYR A 175 -0.05 0.82 30.05
N MET A 176 -0.56 1.17 28.87
CA MET A 176 -0.30 2.48 28.26
C MET A 176 -0.84 3.62 29.12
N LYS A 177 -2.03 3.45 29.69
CA LYS A 177 -2.61 4.46 30.57
C LYS A 177 -1.85 4.60 31.89
N PHE A 178 -1.39 3.50 32.47
CA PHE A 178 -0.52 3.52 33.65
C PHE A 178 0.78 4.28 33.37
N LEU A 179 1.48 3.95 32.27
CA LEU A 179 2.70 4.63 31.87
C LEU A 179 2.50 6.09 31.47
N SER A 180 1.32 6.49 31.01
CA SER A 180 1.04 7.90 30.75
C SER A 180 0.94 8.74 32.03
N THR A 181 0.65 8.09 33.19
CA THR A 181 0.61 8.73 34.51
C THR A 181 1.95 8.59 35.22
N TYR A 182 2.62 7.46 35.06
CA TYR A 182 3.88 7.11 35.71
C TYR A 182 4.92 6.70 34.64
N PRO A 183 5.57 7.68 33.99
CA PRO A 183 6.41 7.42 32.81
C PRO A 183 7.77 6.77 33.12
N SER A 184 8.24 6.87 34.38
CA SER A 184 9.57 6.42 34.82
C SER A 184 9.52 5.65 36.14
N ALA A 185 10.62 4.95 36.45
CA ALA A 185 10.78 4.29 37.74
C ALA A 185 10.71 5.27 38.90
N SER A 186 11.33 6.45 38.78
CA SER A 186 11.30 7.50 39.83
C SER A 186 9.87 7.95 40.11
N SER A 187 9.02 8.18 39.12
CA SER A 187 7.63 8.56 39.29
C SER A 187 6.79 7.52 40.05
N ILE A 188 7.09 6.22 39.82
CA ILE A 188 6.44 5.11 40.54
C ILE A 188 6.97 4.96 41.95
N ALA A 189 8.27 5.05 42.16
CA ALA A 189 8.92 4.89 43.45
C ALA A 189 8.46 5.95 44.49
N LEU A 190 8.25 7.18 44.03
CA LEU A 190 7.83 8.31 44.85
C LEU A 190 6.31 8.32 45.20
N GLU A 191 5.50 7.57 44.43
CA GLU A 191 4.03 7.61 44.60
C GLU A 191 3.57 6.85 45.85
N ASP A 192 2.46 7.28 46.45
CA ASP A 192 1.82 6.57 47.58
C ASP A 192 1.29 5.22 47.11
N ILE A 193 1.60 4.19 47.93
CA ILE A 193 1.22 2.82 47.60
C ILE A 193 -0.31 2.64 47.46
N ARG A 194 -1.10 3.42 48.16
CA ARG A 194 -2.58 3.40 48.10
C ARG A 194 -3.05 3.93 46.75
N ILE A 195 -2.37 4.97 46.24
CA ILE A 195 -2.69 5.56 44.93
C ILE A 195 -2.29 4.58 43.83
N LEU A 196 -1.09 3.97 43.90
CA LEU A 196 -0.67 2.91 42.97
C LEU A 196 -1.64 1.73 42.93
N ARG A 197 -2.10 1.25 44.12
CA ARG A 197 -3.12 0.19 44.18
C ARG A 197 -4.42 0.59 43.47
N LYS A 198 -4.87 1.84 43.66
CA LYS A 198 -6.07 2.36 42.99
C LYS A 198 -5.86 2.45 41.47
N ALA A 199 -4.73 2.98 41.03
CA ALA A 199 -4.39 3.07 39.61
C ALA A 199 -4.39 1.67 38.95
N LEU A 200 -3.70 0.68 39.54
CA LEU A 200 -3.67 -0.69 39.01
C LEU A 200 -5.03 -1.37 39.00
N LYS A 201 -5.89 -1.15 40.03
CA LYS A 201 -7.25 -1.69 40.06
C LYS A 201 -8.16 -1.05 38.99
N THR A 202 -8.05 0.25 38.78
CA THR A 202 -8.88 1.00 37.82
C THR A 202 -8.49 0.67 36.39
N GLU A 203 -7.20 0.55 36.13
CA GLU A 203 -6.64 0.35 34.78
C GLU A 203 -6.51 -1.14 34.41
N GLY A 204 -6.25 -2.00 35.39
CA GLY A 204 -6.04 -3.43 35.18
C GLY A 204 -7.30 -4.26 35.30
N ARG A 205 -8.34 -4.09 34.46
CA ARG A 205 -9.53 -4.94 34.48
C ARG A 205 -9.16 -6.43 34.38
N GLY A 206 -8.87 -7.01 35.52
CA GLY A 206 -8.99 -8.43 35.93
C GLY A 206 -8.14 -9.50 35.28
N ARG A 207 -7.67 -9.41 34.06
CA ARG A 207 -6.91 -10.50 33.37
C ARG A 207 -5.57 -10.11 32.74
N GLN A 208 -5.33 -8.83 32.56
CA GLN A 208 -4.16 -8.35 31.80
C GLN A 208 -3.01 -7.87 32.66
N CYS A 209 -3.27 -7.55 33.92
CA CYS A 209 -2.27 -7.14 34.89
C CYS A 209 -2.27 -8.10 36.08
N LYS A 210 -1.20 -8.84 36.27
CA LYS A 210 -0.96 -9.68 37.45
C LYS A 210 0.01 -9.04 38.43
N VAL A 211 0.41 -7.80 38.16
CA VAL A 211 1.39 -7.04 38.95
C VAL A 211 0.70 -6.37 40.11
N THR A 212 1.27 -6.49 41.32
CA THR A 212 0.80 -5.79 42.52
C THR A 212 1.47 -4.42 42.61
N ALA A 213 0.86 -3.51 43.40
CA ALA A 213 1.43 -2.18 43.63
C ALA A 213 2.74 -2.26 44.43
N GLU A 214 2.85 -3.24 45.30
CA GLU A 214 4.05 -3.54 46.07
C GLU A 214 5.19 -4.00 45.16
N GLU A 215 4.92 -4.94 44.29
CA GLU A 215 5.89 -5.47 43.33
C GLU A 215 6.44 -4.40 42.38
N ILE A 216 5.55 -3.62 41.74
CA ILE A 216 5.97 -2.58 40.80
C ILE A 216 6.75 -1.45 41.51
N ARG A 217 6.34 -1.09 42.73
CA ARG A 217 7.05 -0.06 43.52
C ARG A 217 8.43 -0.54 43.96
N GLU A 218 8.56 -1.82 44.34
CA GLU A 218 9.85 -2.38 44.74
C GLU A 218 10.81 -2.48 43.56
N LEU A 219 10.32 -2.91 42.39
CA LEU A 219 11.09 -2.86 41.16
C LEU A 219 11.53 -1.43 40.80
N ALA A 220 10.63 -0.48 40.95
CA ALA A 220 10.91 0.92 40.63
C ALA A 220 11.95 1.54 41.56
N LYS A 221 11.92 1.21 42.88
CA LYS A 221 12.92 1.68 43.86
C LYS A 221 14.31 1.12 43.62
N ASN A 222 14.40 -0.09 43.08
CA ASN A 222 15.64 -0.78 42.79
C ASN A 222 16.03 -0.68 41.30
N SER A 223 15.35 0.17 40.56
CA SER A 223 15.61 0.34 39.13
C SER A 223 16.97 1.02 38.87
N VAL A 224 17.64 0.57 37.84
CA VAL A 224 18.84 1.21 37.26
C VAL A 224 18.47 2.31 36.24
N GLY A 225 17.17 2.59 36.07
CA GLY A 225 16.69 3.60 35.13
C GLY A 225 17.14 5.01 35.51
N GLU A 226 17.45 5.80 34.51
CA GLU A 226 17.85 7.20 34.66
C GLU A 226 16.64 8.12 34.84
N ASP A 227 16.74 9.09 35.77
CA ASP A 227 15.71 10.10 35.98
C ASP A 227 15.93 11.28 35.01
N ILE A 228 15.33 11.22 33.84
CA ILE A 228 15.50 12.20 32.78
C ILE A 228 14.14 12.77 32.35
N ILE A 229 13.83 14.00 32.78
CA ILE A 229 12.56 14.69 32.53
C ILE A 229 12.19 14.73 31.02
N SER A 230 13.18 14.89 30.13
CA SER A 230 12.91 14.91 28.69
C SER A 230 12.45 13.54 28.16
N ILE A 231 12.90 12.44 28.77
CA ILE A 231 12.47 11.08 28.39
C ILE A 231 11.07 10.80 28.95
N ASP A 232 10.75 11.26 30.16
CA ASP A 232 9.39 11.16 30.73
C ASP A 232 8.37 11.87 29.82
N LEU A 233 8.72 13.06 29.33
CA LEU A 233 7.90 13.79 28.35
C LEU A 233 7.83 13.04 27.01
N GLU A 234 8.92 12.40 26.58
CA GLU A 234 8.91 11.55 25.35
C GLU A 234 7.96 10.37 25.54
N VAL A 235 8.01 9.65 26.66
CA VAL A 235 7.11 8.52 26.98
C VAL A 235 5.65 8.93 26.91
N THR A 236 5.26 9.99 27.64
CA THR A 236 3.87 10.47 27.68
C THR A 236 3.39 10.96 26.31
N SER A 237 4.24 11.66 25.56
CA SER A 237 3.94 12.16 24.22
C SER A 237 3.76 11.03 23.22
N ILE A 238 4.63 10.02 23.22
CA ILE A 238 4.53 8.86 22.33
C ILE A 238 3.26 8.08 22.63
N ILE A 239 2.90 7.88 23.90
CA ILE A 239 1.66 7.20 24.30
C ILE A 239 0.44 7.93 23.76
N ALA A 240 0.39 9.25 23.86
CA ALA A 240 -0.70 10.05 23.30
C ALA A 240 -0.82 9.89 21.78
N ILE A 241 0.33 9.90 21.07
CA ILE A 241 0.38 9.66 19.61
C ILE A 241 -0.13 8.26 19.27
N ILE A 242 0.31 7.21 19.98
CA ILE A 242 -0.13 5.82 19.74
C ILE A 242 -1.64 5.69 19.94
N ASN A 243 -2.21 6.26 21.01
CA ASN A 243 -3.64 6.21 21.29
C ASN A 243 -4.45 6.87 20.16
N THR A 244 -4.06 8.08 19.75
CA THR A 244 -4.72 8.80 18.65
C THR A 244 -4.64 8.01 17.34
N ARG A 245 -3.49 7.41 17.04
CA ARG A 245 -3.29 6.63 15.82
C ARG A 245 -4.09 5.33 15.84
N GLU A 246 -4.23 4.69 17.01
CA GLU A 246 -5.07 3.49 17.16
C GLU A 246 -6.53 3.80 16.82
N GLU A 247 -7.05 4.94 17.25
CA GLU A 247 -8.41 5.40 16.90
C GLU A 247 -8.54 5.63 15.38
N GLN A 248 -7.56 6.30 14.76
CA GLN A 248 -7.54 6.52 13.31
C GLN A 248 -7.49 5.20 12.53
N ILE A 249 -6.68 4.24 12.97
CA ILE A 249 -6.60 2.91 12.37
C ILE A 249 -7.96 2.20 12.45
N ARG A 250 -8.62 2.20 13.60
CA ARG A 250 -9.95 1.59 13.77
C ARG A 250 -11.02 2.24 12.88
N MET A 251 -10.97 3.56 12.74
CA MET A 251 -11.88 4.27 11.81
C MET A 251 -11.68 3.80 10.36
N LEU A 252 -10.41 3.64 9.93
CA LEU A 252 -10.11 3.13 8.60
C LEU A 252 -10.50 1.67 8.42
N GLU A 253 -10.27 0.80 9.42
CA GLU A 253 -10.69 -0.59 9.40
C GLU A 253 -12.20 -0.72 9.17
N LYS A 254 -12.98 0.00 9.97
CA LYS A 254 -14.44 0.03 9.80
C LYS A 254 -14.85 0.51 8.41
N LYS A 255 -14.19 1.54 7.89
CA LYS A 255 -14.48 2.08 6.56
C LYS A 255 -14.12 1.11 5.43
N ILE A 256 -12.98 0.42 5.55
CA ILE A 256 -12.55 -0.62 4.60
C ILE A 256 -13.55 -1.80 4.61
N GLU A 257 -14.02 -2.20 5.78
CA GLU A 257 -15.01 -3.27 5.93
C GLU A 257 -16.35 -2.89 5.29
N GLU A 258 -16.87 -1.67 5.55
CA GLU A 258 -18.08 -1.15 4.89
C GLU A 258 -17.95 -1.17 3.35
N PHE A 259 -16.82 -0.78 2.81
CA PHE A 259 -16.56 -0.82 1.38
C PHE A 259 -16.45 -2.25 0.84
N SER A 260 -15.84 -3.15 1.60
CA SER A 260 -15.75 -4.55 1.24
C SER A 260 -17.12 -5.20 1.09
N HIS A 261 -18.03 -4.93 2.02
CA HIS A 261 -19.42 -5.43 1.96
C HIS A 261 -20.19 -4.85 0.75
N LYS A 262 -20.02 -3.55 0.47
CA LYS A 262 -20.66 -2.90 -0.69
C LYS A 262 -20.18 -3.45 -2.03
N LEU A 263 -18.89 -3.71 -2.16
CA LEU A 263 -18.29 -4.25 -3.39
C LEU A 263 -18.60 -5.73 -3.60
N ASN A 264 -18.85 -6.49 -2.54
CA ASN A 264 -19.14 -7.92 -2.56
C ASN A 264 -18.24 -8.71 -3.52
N SER A 265 -16.93 -8.44 -3.45
CA SER A 265 -15.94 -9.02 -4.36
C SER A 265 -15.71 -10.50 -4.11
N PRO A 266 -15.60 -11.35 -5.14
CA PRO A 266 -15.28 -12.77 -5.01
C PRO A 266 -14.01 -13.08 -4.21
N ILE A 267 -13.07 -12.15 -4.11
CA ILE A 267 -11.82 -12.34 -3.36
C ILE A 267 -12.08 -12.64 -1.87
N ILE A 268 -13.16 -12.09 -1.30
CA ILE A 268 -13.52 -12.29 0.13
C ILE A 268 -14.03 -13.69 0.39
N SER A 269 -14.48 -14.42 -0.63
CA SER A 269 -14.91 -15.81 -0.48
C SER A 269 -13.77 -16.80 -0.22
N ILE A 270 -12.51 -16.39 -0.40
CA ILE A 270 -11.34 -17.24 -0.12
C ILE A 270 -11.18 -17.39 1.39
N PRO A 271 -11.22 -18.61 1.95
CA PRO A 271 -11.05 -18.83 3.39
C PRO A 271 -9.74 -18.26 3.92
N GLY A 272 -9.83 -17.41 4.94
CA GLY A 272 -8.66 -16.76 5.55
C GLY A 272 -8.26 -15.41 4.95
N ILE A 273 -8.93 -14.92 3.92
CA ILE A 273 -8.77 -13.54 3.47
C ILE A 273 -9.66 -12.63 4.32
N SER A 274 -9.03 -11.66 5.01
CA SER A 274 -9.75 -10.61 5.73
C SER A 274 -10.24 -9.51 4.79
N HIS A 275 -11.24 -8.73 5.21
CA HIS A 275 -11.70 -7.54 4.48
C HIS A 275 -10.54 -6.59 4.15
N ILE A 276 -9.63 -6.36 5.09
CA ILE A 276 -8.49 -5.47 4.91
C ILE A 276 -7.52 -6.00 3.84
N SER A 277 -7.10 -7.27 3.97
CA SER A 277 -6.17 -7.86 3.00
C SER A 277 -6.81 -8.01 1.61
N GLY A 278 -8.06 -8.43 1.53
CA GLY A 278 -8.81 -8.55 0.29
C GLY A 278 -8.99 -7.21 -0.40
N MET A 279 -9.42 -6.17 0.34
CA MET A 279 -9.58 -4.82 -0.20
C MET A 279 -8.24 -4.19 -0.60
N THR A 280 -7.17 -4.42 0.15
CA THR A 280 -5.83 -3.94 -0.25
C THR A 280 -5.40 -4.58 -1.57
N ILE A 281 -5.53 -5.90 -1.72
CA ILE A 281 -5.18 -6.61 -2.95
C ILE A 281 -6.05 -6.12 -4.12
N LEU A 282 -7.37 -6.03 -3.93
CA LEU A 282 -8.31 -5.58 -4.94
C LEU A 282 -8.04 -4.14 -5.40
N ALA A 283 -7.79 -3.25 -4.46
CA ALA A 283 -7.48 -1.84 -4.73
C ALA A 283 -6.16 -1.66 -5.48
N GLU A 284 -5.15 -2.47 -5.17
CA GLU A 284 -3.86 -2.43 -5.87
C GLU A 284 -3.94 -3.09 -7.27
N ILE A 285 -4.76 -4.13 -7.45
CA ILE A 285 -5.04 -4.72 -8.77
C ILE A 285 -5.77 -3.71 -9.66
N GLY A 286 -6.74 -2.97 -9.11
CA GLY A 286 -7.61 -2.09 -9.90
C GLY A 286 -8.56 -2.89 -10.79
N ASP A 287 -8.44 -2.78 -12.12
CA ASP A 287 -9.23 -3.55 -13.07
C ASP A 287 -8.49 -4.83 -13.49
N ILE A 288 -9.09 -6.00 -13.23
CA ILE A 288 -8.50 -7.29 -13.57
C ILE A 288 -8.35 -7.49 -15.08
N ASN A 289 -9.23 -6.86 -15.88
CA ASN A 289 -9.23 -6.98 -17.33
C ASN A 289 -8.01 -6.32 -18.00
N GLN A 290 -7.24 -5.51 -17.27
CA GLN A 290 -5.97 -4.99 -17.78
C GLN A 290 -4.88 -6.06 -17.93
N PHE A 291 -5.03 -7.21 -17.27
CA PHE A 291 -4.07 -8.31 -17.34
C PHE A 291 -4.53 -9.38 -18.31
N GLN A 292 -3.70 -9.72 -19.28
CA GLN A 292 -4.00 -10.74 -20.29
C GLN A 292 -3.98 -12.16 -19.71
N ASN A 293 -3.17 -12.38 -18.66
CA ASN A 293 -3.01 -13.66 -18.00
C ASN A 293 -2.49 -13.49 -16.56
N THR A 294 -2.47 -14.59 -15.82
CA THR A 294 -1.98 -14.62 -14.44
C THR A 294 -0.49 -14.26 -14.30
N GLY A 295 0.33 -14.54 -15.31
CA GLY A 295 1.74 -14.19 -15.32
C GLY A 295 1.94 -12.67 -15.23
N ASN A 296 1.13 -11.91 -16.00
CA ASN A 296 1.16 -10.45 -15.97
C ASN A 296 0.77 -9.89 -14.60
N LEU A 297 -0.22 -10.49 -13.91
CA LEU A 297 -0.61 -10.10 -12.56
C LEU A 297 0.50 -10.41 -11.54
N ILE A 298 1.16 -11.56 -11.64
CA ILE A 298 2.28 -11.95 -10.77
C ILE A 298 3.46 -10.98 -10.94
N SER A 299 3.79 -10.62 -12.17
CA SER A 299 4.83 -9.62 -12.47
C SER A 299 4.44 -8.23 -12.00
N PHE A 300 3.18 -7.83 -12.18
CA PHE A 300 2.64 -6.57 -11.65
C PHE A 300 2.74 -6.50 -10.11
N ALA A 301 2.52 -7.61 -9.42
CA ALA A 301 2.71 -7.72 -7.97
C ALA A 301 4.20 -7.72 -7.57
N GLY A 302 5.13 -7.88 -8.52
CA GLY A 302 6.55 -8.05 -8.28
C GLY A 302 6.88 -9.33 -7.52
N MET A 303 6.11 -10.40 -7.80
CA MET A 303 6.26 -11.72 -7.21
C MET A 303 6.92 -12.73 -8.18
N ASP A 304 7.23 -12.30 -9.41
CA ASP A 304 7.99 -13.04 -10.39
C ASP A 304 9.45 -13.24 -9.95
N PRO A 305 10.06 -14.39 -10.19
CA PRO A 305 11.48 -14.58 -9.92
C PRO A 305 12.33 -13.76 -10.88
N LEU A 306 13.40 -13.15 -10.37
CA LEU A 306 14.44 -12.59 -11.23
C LEU A 306 15.23 -13.75 -11.82
N VAL A 307 15.24 -13.83 -13.16
CA VAL A 307 16.04 -14.82 -13.88
C VAL A 307 17.39 -14.20 -14.20
N TYR A 308 18.45 -14.75 -13.61
CA TYR A 308 19.83 -14.46 -13.97
C TYR A 308 20.42 -15.69 -14.65
N GLN A 309 20.34 -15.72 -15.96
CA GLN A 309 20.96 -16.74 -16.80
C GLN A 309 21.95 -16.06 -17.74
N SER A 310 23.19 -16.47 -17.72
CA SER A 310 24.23 -16.03 -18.64
C SER A 310 25.09 -17.25 -19.06
N GLY A 311 24.87 -17.69 -20.28
CA GLY A 311 25.56 -18.86 -20.83
C GLY A 311 25.30 -20.13 -20.00
N LYS A 312 26.35 -20.69 -19.36
CA LYS A 312 26.27 -21.90 -18.52
C LYS A 312 25.95 -21.60 -17.04
N TYR A 313 25.76 -20.34 -16.67
CA TYR A 313 25.50 -19.94 -15.27
C TYR A 313 24.01 -19.83 -15.00
N ASP A 314 23.50 -20.72 -14.15
CA ASP A 314 22.17 -20.65 -13.55
C ASP A 314 22.32 -20.27 -12.06
N ALA A 315 21.74 -19.13 -11.67
CA ALA A 315 21.77 -18.70 -10.29
C ALA A 315 20.93 -19.64 -9.40
N ALA A 316 21.56 -20.26 -8.41
CA ALA A 316 20.90 -21.17 -7.45
C ALA A 316 19.83 -20.47 -6.59
N HIS A 317 19.88 -19.14 -6.47
CA HIS A 317 18.97 -18.31 -5.68
C HIS A 317 18.39 -17.20 -6.55
N MET A 318 17.06 -17.27 -6.82
CA MET A 318 16.33 -16.26 -7.58
C MET A 318 15.37 -15.50 -6.64
N PRO A 319 15.73 -14.28 -6.20
CA PRO A 319 14.82 -13.43 -5.43
C PRO A 319 13.65 -12.96 -6.31
N ILE A 320 12.55 -12.58 -5.69
CA ILE A 320 11.44 -11.94 -6.40
C ILE A 320 11.81 -10.52 -6.87
N SER A 321 11.24 -10.08 -8.00
CA SER A 321 11.58 -8.82 -8.67
C SER A 321 11.30 -7.58 -7.82
N LYS A 322 10.27 -7.60 -6.97
CA LYS A 322 9.77 -6.50 -6.12
C LYS A 322 9.41 -5.22 -6.92
N HIS A 323 9.27 -5.30 -8.24
CA HIS A 323 8.96 -4.14 -9.08
C HIS A 323 7.56 -3.57 -8.90
N GLY A 324 6.64 -4.33 -8.26
CA GLY A 324 5.27 -3.92 -8.03
C GLY A 324 5.01 -3.27 -6.66
N SER A 325 3.73 -3.14 -6.31
CA SER A 325 3.30 -2.52 -5.06
C SER A 325 3.77 -3.26 -3.82
N ARG A 326 4.44 -2.54 -2.91
CA ARG A 326 4.83 -3.09 -1.59
C ARG A 326 3.61 -3.42 -0.74
N TYR A 327 2.53 -2.65 -0.86
CA TYR A 327 1.29 -2.87 -0.11
C TYR A 327 0.58 -4.15 -0.55
N MET A 328 0.52 -4.40 -1.86
CA MET A 328 -0.02 -5.64 -2.41
C MET A 328 0.78 -6.85 -1.92
N ARG A 329 2.11 -6.80 -1.97
CA ARG A 329 2.95 -7.89 -1.47
C ARG A 329 2.78 -8.11 0.03
N LYS A 330 2.74 -7.03 0.84
CA LYS A 330 2.47 -7.11 2.30
C LYS A 330 1.14 -7.81 2.56
N ALA A 331 0.06 -7.38 1.89
CA ALA A 331 -1.26 -7.97 2.05
C ALA A 331 -1.31 -9.44 1.61
N LEU A 332 -0.61 -9.81 0.52
CA LEU A 332 -0.49 -11.20 0.06
C LEU A 332 0.21 -12.09 1.09
N TYR A 333 1.34 -11.65 1.65
CA TYR A 333 2.05 -12.42 2.67
C TYR A 333 1.24 -12.57 3.96
N GLN A 334 0.52 -11.53 4.38
CA GLN A 334 -0.40 -11.59 5.51
C GLN A 334 -1.57 -12.54 5.24
N ALA A 335 -2.19 -12.44 4.07
CA ALA A 335 -3.28 -13.33 3.66
C ALA A 335 -2.85 -14.80 3.59
N VAL A 336 -1.66 -15.08 3.05
CA VAL A 336 -1.15 -16.47 2.95
C VAL A 336 -1.05 -17.15 4.29
N PHE A 337 -0.66 -16.43 5.35
CA PHE A 337 -0.59 -17.00 6.69
C PHE A 337 -1.95 -17.56 7.16
N THR A 338 -3.02 -16.78 6.97
CA THR A 338 -4.38 -17.18 7.36
C THR A 338 -5.01 -18.15 6.35
N VAL A 339 -4.78 -17.97 5.06
CA VAL A 339 -5.27 -18.87 4.01
C VAL A 339 -4.67 -20.27 4.17
N CYS A 340 -3.39 -20.42 4.48
CA CYS A 340 -2.79 -21.73 4.77
C CYS A 340 -3.35 -22.37 6.04
N LYS A 341 -3.91 -21.58 6.97
CA LYS A 341 -4.56 -22.10 8.18
C LYS A 341 -5.98 -22.62 7.92
N TYR A 342 -6.72 -21.94 7.03
CA TYR A 342 -8.15 -22.20 6.81
C TYR A 342 -8.49 -22.95 5.52
N SER A 343 -7.54 -23.07 4.57
CA SER A 343 -7.72 -23.81 3.32
C SER A 343 -6.79 -25.03 3.27
N PRO A 344 -7.30 -26.27 3.31
CA PRO A 344 -6.50 -27.49 3.19
C PRO A 344 -5.62 -27.49 1.94
N THR A 345 -6.15 -27.09 0.79
CA THR A 345 -5.40 -27.01 -0.48
C THR A 345 -4.15 -26.11 -0.42
N PHE A 346 -4.23 -25.03 0.35
CA PHE A 346 -3.08 -24.15 0.55
C PHE A 346 -2.15 -24.68 1.66
N HIS A 347 -2.70 -25.31 2.69
CA HIS A 347 -1.92 -25.97 3.72
C HIS A 347 -1.03 -27.08 3.13
N ASP A 348 -1.60 -27.96 2.33
CA ASP A 348 -0.90 -29.07 1.68
C ASP A 348 0.17 -28.54 0.71
N TYR A 349 -0.16 -27.49 -0.05
CA TYR A 349 0.82 -26.87 -0.93
C TYR A 349 1.98 -26.24 -0.18
N TYR A 350 1.71 -25.56 0.94
CA TYR A 350 2.74 -25.02 1.83
C TYR A 350 3.63 -26.12 2.38
N THR A 351 3.02 -27.19 2.95
CA THR A 351 3.73 -28.33 3.52
C THR A 351 4.59 -29.05 2.48
N LYS A 352 4.05 -29.26 1.26
CA LYS A 352 4.82 -29.78 0.13
C LYS A 352 6.07 -28.94 -0.15
N LYS A 353 5.96 -27.60 -0.11
CA LYS A 353 7.11 -26.72 -0.36
C LYS A 353 8.13 -26.78 0.80
N ARG A 354 7.68 -26.91 2.04
CA ARG A 354 8.54 -27.10 3.20
C ARG A 354 9.32 -28.43 3.11
N ASN A 355 8.63 -29.50 2.75
CA ASN A 355 9.24 -30.83 2.58
C ASN A 355 10.26 -30.87 1.42
N GLN A 356 10.13 -29.96 0.43
CA GLN A 356 11.13 -29.74 -0.64
C GLN A 356 12.35 -28.93 -0.15
N GLY A 357 12.53 -28.70 1.15
CA GLY A 357 13.66 -27.97 1.74
C GLY A 357 13.55 -26.44 1.59
N LYS A 358 12.41 -25.89 1.15
CA LYS A 358 12.26 -24.43 1.06
C LYS A 358 12.09 -23.81 2.44
N SER A 359 12.77 -22.67 2.68
CA SER A 359 12.59 -21.91 3.92
C SER A 359 11.12 -21.48 4.10
N HIS A 360 10.70 -21.17 5.32
CA HIS A 360 9.35 -20.70 5.63
C HIS A 360 8.93 -19.54 4.70
N ARG A 361 9.76 -18.51 4.59
CA ARG A 361 9.49 -17.33 3.76
C ARG A 361 9.42 -17.64 2.27
N CYS A 362 10.23 -18.56 1.79
CA CYS A 362 10.20 -19.03 0.41
C CYS A 362 8.91 -19.80 0.11
N ALA A 363 8.49 -20.72 1.01
CA ALA A 363 7.24 -21.47 0.88
C ALA A 363 6.02 -20.53 0.88
N GLN A 364 6.00 -19.51 1.75
CA GLN A 364 4.98 -18.45 1.73
C GLN A 364 4.94 -17.71 0.39
N GLY A 365 6.09 -17.39 -0.19
CA GLY A 365 6.18 -16.75 -1.51
C GLY A 365 5.59 -17.62 -2.64
N HIS A 366 5.78 -18.95 -2.57
CA HIS A 366 5.12 -19.88 -3.47
C HIS A 366 3.60 -19.91 -3.28
N CYS A 367 3.12 -19.91 -2.04
CA CYS A 367 1.68 -19.82 -1.73
C CYS A 367 1.09 -18.50 -2.20
N ALA A 368 1.79 -17.38 -2.03
CA ALA A 368 1.33 -16.06 -2.50
C ALA A 368 1.16 -16.02 -4.04
N ARG A 369 2.05 -16.66 -4.78
CA ARG A 369 1.88 -16.79 -6.24
C ARG A 369 0.71 -17.71 -6.61
N LYS A 370 0.49 -18.82 -5.88
CA LYS A 370 -0.71 -19.66 -6.05
C LYS A 370 -1.97 -18.85 -5.75
N LEU A 371 -1.97 -18.09 -4.66
CA LEU A 371 -3.09 -17.23 -4.26
C LEU A 371 -3.41 -16.19 -5.35
N LEU A 372 -2.42 -15.55 -5.96
CA LEU A 372 -2.63 -14.63 -7.07
C LEU A 372 -3.28 -15.29 -8.29
N ARG A 373 -2.95 -16.55 -8.59
CA ARG A 373 -3.61 -17.28 -9.68
C ARG A 373 -5.08 -17.53 -9.39
N VAL A 374 -5.39 -17.89 -8.14
CA VAL A 374 -6.77 -18.08 -7.68
C VAL A 374 -7.53 -16.74 -7.77
N ILE A 375 -6.97 -15.66 -7.21
CA ILE A 375 -7.56 -14.32 -7.26
C ILE A 375 -7.83 -13.90 -8.72
N TYR A 376 -6.86 -14.10 -9.62
CA TYR A 376 -7.05 -13.78 -11.04
C TYR A 376 -8.26 -14.51 -11.62
N LYS A 377 -8.37 -15.82 -11.39
CA LYS A 377 -9.49 -16.62 -11.89
C LYS A 377 -10.82 -16.11 -11.31
N LEU A 378 -10.91 -15.93 -10.01
CA LEU A 378 -12.15 -15.47 -9.36
C LEU A 378 -12.60 -14.10 -9.87
N LEU A 379 -11.68 -13.15 -10.00
CA LEU A 379 -12.00 -11.80 -10.46
C LEU A 379 -12.32 -11.74 -11.97
N SER A 380 -11.66 -12.56 -12.81
CA SER A 380 -11.90 -12.58 -14.27
C SER A 380 -13.20 -13.30 -14.64
N THR A 381 -13.61 -14.32 -13.87
CA THR A 381 -14.85 -15.09 -14.11
C THR A 381 -16.01 -14.61 -13.22
N ASN A 382 -15.76 -13.70 -12.27
CA ASN A 382 -16.69 -13.26 -11.25
C ASN A 382 -17.34 -14.44 -10.47
N SER A 383 -16.55 -15.50 -10.21
CA SER A 383 -16.99 -16.69 -9.51
C SER A 383 -16.49 -16.73 -8.07
N LEU A 384 -17.25 -17.37 -7.17
CA LEU A 384 -16.83 -17.57 -5.79
C LEU A 384 -15.78 -18.68 -5.68
N TYR A 385 -15.03 -18.66 -4.58
CA TYR A 385 -14.03 -19.68 -4.29
C TYR A 385 -14.70 -21.03 -4.08
N ASP A 386 -14.28 -22.03 -4.83
CA ASP A 386 -14.63 -23.43 -4.64
C ASP A 386 -13.36 -24.24 -4.41
N GLN A 387 -13.31 -24.92 -3.27
CA GLN A 387 -12.16 -25.70 -2.83
C GLN A 387 -11.90 -26.92 -3.73
N ASN A 388 -12.95 -27.48 -4.34
CA ASN A 388 -12.88 -28.69 -5.19
C ASN A 388 -12.34 -28.41 -6.60
N HIS A 389 -12.32 -27.16 -7.04
CA HIS A 389 -11.90 -26.76 -8.38
C HIS A 389 -10.50 -26.11 -8.43
N ILE A 390 -9.73 -26.17 -7.35
CA ILE A 390 -8.37 -25.60 -7.27
C ILE A 390 -7.35 -26.74 -7.22
N GLN A 391 -6.97 -27.21 -8.38
CA GLN A 391 -5.79 -28.09 -8.55
C GLN A 391 -4.50 -27.30 -8.76
#